data_2212c9e798a4099db2285dc7244ee0ad
#
_entry.id   2212c9e798a4099db2285dc7244ee0ad
#
_cell.length_a   1.000
_cell.length_b   1.000
_cell.length_c   1.000
_cell.angle_alpha   90.00
_cell.angle_beta   90.00
_cell.angle_gamma   90.00
#
_symmetry.space_group_name_H-M   'P 1'
#
loop_
_entity.id
_entity.type
_entity.pdbx_description
1 polymer ?
#
loop_
_entity_poly.entity_id
_entity_poly.type
_entity_poly.pdbx_seq_one_letter_code
_entity_poly.pdbx_strand_id
1 'polypeptide(L)'
;MESASKRLRLRARLTLTFGLLALLLTSVLSILTYLLVRSNLIENREQSALSVASVNASQAERRIYEGATDQAVRDFLSNLRGVRSESTPLLRIETDWISADPVVFEAPGNLNSDLLDAVSNSSSNGAEMKYKLQDGTPVLVIGFPVTTRNALYFEATPLDDIEDTLSSLSNVLRLVSGGICLFGIALGSWASRRVLLPVEKVGQTARAIAVGDLAARLDVG
;
A
#
# COMPACT_ATOMS: atom_id res chain seq x y z
N MET A 1 -9.78 -29.94 -44.61
CA MET A 1 -10.29 -29.01 -43.60
C MET A 1 -9.75 -29.27 -42.20
N GLU A 2 -9.31 -30.47 -41.86
CA GLU A 2 -8.84 -30.85 -40.50
C GLU A 2 -7.45 -30.21 -40.11
N SER A 3 -6.57 -29.95 -41.06
CA SER A 3 -5.26 -29.36 -40.80
C SER A 3 -5.34 -27.87 -40.39
N ALA A 4 -6.32 -27.10 -40.86
CA ALA A 4 -6.49 -25.70 -40.54
C ALA A 4 -6.95 -25.50 -39.06
N SER A 5 -7.78 -26.41 -38.55
CA SER A 5 -8.28 -26.34 -37.16
C SER A 5 -7.18 -26.68 -36.13
N LYS A 6 -6.28 -27.58 -36.44
CA LYS A 6 -5.13 -27.91 -35.59
C LYS A 6 -4.11 -26.77 -35.53
N ARG A 7 -3.94 -26.03 -36.62
CA ARG A 7 -3.02 -24.89 -36.72
C ARG A 7 -3.51 -23.67 -35.92
N LEU A 8 -4.80 -23.38 -35.99
CA LEU A 8 -5.41 -22.35 -35.14
C LEU A 8 -5.26 -22.65 -33.66
N ARG A 9 -5.36 -23.94 -33.28
CA ARG A 9 -5.17 -24.39 -31.90
C ARG A 9 -3.71 -24.19 -31.41
N LEU A 10 -2.70 -24.45 -32.25
CA LEU A 10 -1.28 -24.29 -31.84
C LEU A 10 -0.92 -22.82 -31.66
N ARG A 11 -1.34 -21.93 -32.59
CA ARG A 11 -1.12 -20.49 -32.48
C ARG A 11 -1.83 -19.89 -31.28
N ALA A 12 -3.09 -20.29 -31.06
CA ALA A 12 -3.85 -19.84 -29.90
C ALA A 12 -3.18 -20.32 -28.58
N ARG A 13 -2.67 -21.54 -28.53
CA ARG A 13 -1.93 -22.05 -27.35
C ARG A 13 -0.65 -21.23 -27.08
N LEU A 14 0.15 -20.94 -28.11
CA LEU A 14 1.37 -20.15 -27.96
C LEU A 14 1.08 -18.73 -27.50
N THR A 15 0.14 -18.03 -28.13
CA THR A 15 -0.27 -16.67 -27.69
C THR A 15 -0.84 -16.67 -26.28
N LEU A 16 -1.58 -17.71 -25.92
CA LEU A 16 -2.20 -17.82 -24.60
C LEU A 16 -1.16 -18.12 -23.52
N THR A 17 -0.13 -18.98 -23.83
CA THR A 17 0.96 -19.23 -22.90
C THR A 17 1.83 -17.99 -22.67
N PHE A 18 2.17 -17.22 -23.71
CA PHE A 18 2.90 -15.96 -23.55
C PHE A 18 2.09 -14.91 -22.78
N GLY A 19 0.79 -14.77 -23.08
CA GLY A 19 -0.10 -13.87 -22.35
C GLY A 19 -0.23 -14.26 -20.88
N LEU A 20 -0.37 -15.54 -20.59
CA LEU A 20 -0.50 -16.05 -19.23
C LEU A 20 0.80 -15.89 -18.43
N LEU A 21 1.96 -16.14 -19.08
CA LEU A 21 3.27 -15.94 -18.46
C LEU A 21 3.51 -14.45 -18.15
N ALA A 22 3.18 -13.56 -19.09
CA ALA A 22 3.29 -12.11 -18.87
C ALA A 22 2.38 -11.66 -17.74
N LEU A 23 1.13 -12.14 -17.71
CA LEU A 23 0.18 -11.83 -16.64
C LEU A 23 0.67 -12.34 -15.28
N LEU A 24 1.23 -13.54 -15.21
CA LEU A 24 1.75 -14.09 -13.97
C LEU A 24 2.93 -13.27 -13.46
N LEU A 25 3.90 -12.98 -14.32
CA LEU A 25 5.08 -12.18 -13.94
C LEU A 25 4.69 -10.76 -13.49
N THR A 26 3.79 -10.09 -14.21
CA THR A 26 3.36 -8.74 -13.84
C THR A 26 2.52 -8.75 -12.58
N SER A 27 1.68 -9.77 -12.36
CA SER A 27 0.91 -9.89 -11.11
C SER A 27 1.81 -10.09 -9.91
N VAL A 28 2.81 -10.96 -9.99
CA VAL A 28 3.79 -11.17 -8.91
C VAL A 28 4.55 -9.88 -8.61
N LEU A 29 5.04 -9.20 -9.65
CA LEU A 29 5.76 -7.94 -9.49
C LEU A 29 4.85 -6.86 -8.87
N SER A 30 3.61 -6.74 -9.32
CA SER A 30 2.65 -5.78 -8.78
C SER A 30 2.32 -6.02 -7.31
N ILE A 31 2.11 -7.28 -6.93
CA ILE A 31 1.85 -7.65 -5.53
C ILE A 31 3.09 -7.32 -4.68
N LEU A 32 4.28 -7.68 -5.14
CA LEU A 32 5.53 -7.42 -4.41
C LEU A 32 5.75 -5.91 -4.23
N THR A 33 5.57 -5.13 -5.30
CA THR A 33 5.68 -3.66 -5.25
C THR A 33 4.67 -3.06 -4.28
N TYR A 34 3.40 -3.51 -4.35
CA TYR A 34 2.36 -3.03 -3.43
C TYR A 34 2.70 -3.32 -1.97
N LEU A 35 3.13 -4.55 -1.66
CA LEU A 35 3.50 -4.93 -0.29
C LEU A 35 4.70 -4.14 0.22
N LEU A 36 5.72 -3.94 -0.62
CA LEU A 36 6.92 -3.18 -0.26
C LEU A 36 6.59 -1.69 0.00
N VAL A 37 5.82 -1.07 -0.89
CA VAL A 37 5.43 0.34 -0.73
C VAL A 37 4.55 0.50 0.51
N ARG A 38 3.59 -0.41 0.72
CA ARG A 38 2.73 -0.38 1.90
C ARG A 38 3.53 -0.49 3.20
N SER A 39 4.46 -1.43 3.31
CA SER A 39 5.28 -1.59 4.51
C SER A 39 6.13 -0.35 4.77
N ASN A 40 6.80 0.18 3.74
CA ASN A 40 7.62 1.38 3.86
C ASN A 40 6.81 2.63 4.26
N LEU A 41 5.63 2.83 3.66
CA LEU A 41 4.79 3.99 4.01
C LEU A 41 4.31 3.92 5.46
N ILE A 42 3.84 2.76 5.90
CA ILE A 42 3.37 2.58 7.27
C ILE A 42 4.53 2.76 8.26
N GLU A 43 5.67 2.13 8.02
CA GLU A 43 6.83 2.20 8.91
C GLU A 43 7.39 3.63 9.01
N ASN A 44 7.52 4.34 7.88
CA ASN A 44 7.95 5.73 7.87
C ASN A 44 6.98 6.65 8.61
N ARG A 45 5.67 6.44 8.45
CA ARG A 45 4.65 7.23 9.17
C ARG A 45 4.70 6.95 10.66
N GLU A 46 4.86 5.71 11.06
CA GLU A 46 5.00 5.27 12.44
C GLU A 46 6.22 5.91 13.12
N GLN A 47 7.40 5.82 12.50
CA GLN A 47 8.63 6.44 13.02
C GLN A 47 8.51 7.97 13.10
N SER A 48 7.92 8.60 12.10
CA SER A 48 7.69 10.05 12.10
C SER A 48 6.73 10.46 13.21
N ALA A 49 5.62 9.72 13.35
CA ALA A 49 4.62 9.99 14.37
C ALA A 49 5.18 9.77 15.79
N LEU A 50 5.96 8.72 16.01
CA LEU A 50 6.66 8.46 17.28
C LEU A 50 7.61 9.61 17.62
N SER A 51 8.42 10.08 16.67
CA SER A 51 9.36 11.17 16.88
C SER A 51 8.63 12.47 17.24
N VAL A 52 7.56 12.81 16.53
CA VAL A 52 6.76 14.02 16.79
C VAL A 52 6.05 13.91 18.14
N ALA A 53 5.40 12.80 18.41
CA ALA A 53 4.65 12.57 19.64
C ALA A 53 5.59 12.63 20.88
N SER A 54 6.79 12.07 20.79
CA SER A 54 7.76 12.12 21.90
C SER A 54 8.21 13.54 22.22
N VAL A 55 8.48 14.36 21.20
CA VAL A 55 8.85 15.78 21.37
C VAL A 55 7.67 16.56 21.95
N ASN A 56 6.47 16.34 21.44
CA ASN A 56 5.27 17.03 21.90
C ASN A 56 4.92 16.63 23.35
N ALA A 57 5.04 15.34 23.70
CA ALA A 57 4.86 14.85 25.07
C ALA A 57 5.83 15.55 26.06
N SER A 58 7.10 15.66 25.67
CA SER A 58 8.09 16.35 26.49
C SER A 58 7.79 17.86 26.65
N GLN A 59 7.20 18.49 25.65
CA GLN A 59 6.77 19.89 25.76
C GLN A 59 5.53 20.01 26.64
N ALA A 60 4.55 19.09 26.51
CA ALA A 60 3.39 19.05 27.37
C ALA A 60 3.78 18.86 28.85
N GLU A 61 4.73 17.95 29.13
CA GLU A 61 5.26 17.73 30.47
C GLU A 61 5.82 19.01 31.10
N ARG A 62 6.63 19.77 30.37
CA ARG A 62 7.17 21.05 30.85
C ARG A 62 6.06 22.04 31.17
N ARG A 63 5.03 22.15 30.34
CA ARG A 63 3.89 23.04 30.57
C ARG A 63 3.11 22.67 31.81
N ILE A 64 2.84 21.38 32.02
CA ILE A 64 2.15 20.88 33.21
C ILE A 64 2.95 21.15 34.49
N TYR A 65 4.31 20.92 34.40
CA TYR A 65 5.22 21.18 35.52
C TYR A 65 5.23 22.66 35.93
N GLU A 66 5.16 23.58 35.00
CA GLU A 66 5.09 25.03 35.25
C GLU A 66 3.75 25.48 35.87
N GLY A 67 2.79 24.56 36.08
CA GLY A 67 1.51 24.84 36.70
C GLY A 67 0.53 25.58 35.82
N ALA A 68 0.61 25.35 34.49
CA ALA A 68 -0.30 25.93 33.54
C ALA A 68 -1.77 25.55 33.86
N THR A 69 -2.67 26.50 33.61
CA THR A 69 -4.11 26.28 33.71
C THR A 69 -4.58 25.38 32.56
N ASP A 70 -5.73 24.71 32.73
CA ASP A 70 -6.31 23.87 31.68
C ASP A 70 -6.55 24.64 30.36
N GLN A 71 -6.85 25.92 30.44
CA GLN A 71 -6.98 26.77 29.27
C GLN A 71 -5.64 26.96 28.55
N ALA A 72 -4.57 27.23 29.29
CA ALA A 72 -3.24 27.36 28.69
C ALA A 72 -2.74 26.03 28.07
N VAL A 73 -3.15 24.91 28.66
CA VAL A 73 -2.87 23.58 28.08
C VAL A 73 -3.67 23.38 26.79
N ARG A 74 -4.97 23.72 26.76
CA ARG A 74 -5.77 23.67 25.52
C ARG A 74 -5.18 24.54 24.42
N ASP A 75 -4.79 25.77 24.73
CA ASP A 75 -4.16 26.69 23.77
C ASP A 75 -2.84 26.13 23.24
N PHE A 76 -2.06 25.50 24.10
CA PHE A 76 -0.83 24.82 23.71
C PHE A 76 -1.12 23.65 22.76
N LEU A 77 -2.07 22.76 23.08
CA LEU A 77 -2.44 21.63 22.22
C LEU A 77 -2.97 22.12 20.86
N SER A 78 -3.77 23.18 20.84
CA SER A 78 -4.29 23.76 19.59
C SER A 78 -3.18 24.36 18.72
N ASN A 79 -2.15 24.95 19.33
CA ASN A 79 -0.96 25.45 18.62
C ASN A 79 -0.12 24.32 18.04
N LEU A 80 0.00 23.18 18.74
CA LEU A 80 0.70 21.99 18.20
C LEU A 80 0.00 21.49 16.93
N ARG A 81 -1.32 21.44 16.92
CA ARG A 81 -2.12 21.04 15.74
C ARG A 81 -1.92 21.98 14.56
N GLY A 82 -1.89 23.31 14.80
CA GLY A 82 -1.83 24.33 13.73
C GLY A 82 -0.50 24.43 12.99
N VAL A 83 0.58 23.92 13.57
CA VAL A 83 1.95 24.22 13.07
C VAL A 83 2.61 23.06 12.35
N ARG A 84 2.25 21.79 12.62
CA ARG A 84 3.09 20.66 12.18
C ARG A 84 2.41 19.38 11.72
N SER A 85 1.12 19.18 11.95
CA SER A 85 0.61 17.82 11.81
C SER A 85 -0.91 17.78 11.61
N GLU A 86 -1.35 16.89 10.76
CA GLU A 86 -2.74 16.42 10.68
C GLU A 86 -3.14 15.63 11.93
N SER A 87 -2.19 15.39 12.84
CA SER A 87 -2.41 14.65 14.07
C SER A 87 -3.13 15.52 15.12
N THR A 88 -3.98 14.87 15.90
CA THR A 88 -4.73 15.49 16.99
C THR A 88 -4.09 15.13 18.33
N PRO A 89 -3.50 16.11 19.04
CA PRO A 89 -2.95 15.91 20.36
C PRO A 89 -4.05 15.84 21.41
N LEU A 90 -3.92 14.89 22.35
CA LEU A 90 -4.79 14.72 23.50
C LEU A 90 -3.96 14.57 24.76
N LEU A 91 -4.45 15.12 25.84
CA LEU A 91 -3.85 14.99 27.15
C LEU A 91 -4.88 14.47 28.14
N ARG A 92 -4.51 13.46 28.92
CA ARG A 92 -5.29 13.01 30.05
C ARG A 92 -4.55 13.39 31.32
N ILE A 93 -5.22 14.13 32.21
CA ILE A 93 -4.70 14.47 33.54
C ILE A 93 -5.62 13.81 34.54
N GLU A 94 -5.11 12.84 35.28
CA GLU A 94 -5.91 11.99 36.18
C GLU A 94 -7.06 11.28 35.42
N THR A 95 -8.27 11.86 35.48
CA THR A 95 -9.46 11.36 34.78
C THR A 95 -9.95 12.29 33.67
N ASP A 96 -9.46 13.52 33.65
CA ASP A 96 -9.96 14.58 32.76
C ASP A 96 -9.21 14.59 31.43
N TRP A 97 -9.95 14.62 30.34
CA TRP A 97 -9.41 14.68 28.99
C TRP A 97 -9.38 16.14 28.51
N ILE A 98 -8.22 16.54 28.00
CA ILE A 98 -7.99 17.84 27.38
C ILE A 98 -7.58 17.60 25.93
N SER A 99 -8.38 18.08 24.98
CA SER A 99 -8.12 17.99 23.55
C SER A 99 -8.09 19.37 22.91
N ALA A 100 -7.29 19.51 21.84
CA ALA A 100 -7.31 20.67 20.98
C ALA A 100 -8.62 20.75 20.17
N ASP A 101 -9.22 19.61 19.85
CA ASP A 101 -10.46 19.51 19.11
C ASP A 101 -11.35 18.39 19.69
N PRO A 102 -12.35 18.74 20.49
CA PRO A 102 -13.25 17.76 21.07
C PRO A 102 -14.15 17.07 20.05
N VAL A 103 -14.29 17.63 18.83
CA VAL A 103 -15.19 17.10 17.79
C VAL A 103 -14.55 15.94 17.04
N VAL A 104 -13.24 16.00 16.81
CA VAL A 104 -12.51 14.95 16.05
C VAL A 104 -12.25 13.72 16.89
N PHE A 105 -12.15 13.89 18.19
CA PHE A 105 -11.97 12.79 19.12
C PHE A 105 -13.07 12.88 20.20
N GLU A 106 -14.21 12.26 19.96
CA GLU A 106 -15.18 11.99 21.03
C GLU A 106 -14.50 11.08 22.05
N ALA A 107 -13.73 11.73 22.95
CA ALA A 107 -13.15 11.07 24.08
C ALA A 107 -14.28 10.70 25.08
N PRO A 108 -14.14 9.74 25.90
CA PRO A 108 -13.13 8.74 26.19
C PRO A 108 -13.50 7.32 25.75
N GLY A 109 -14.60 7.12 25.03
CA GLY A 109 -15.07 5.80 24.62
C GLY A 109 -14.31 5.19 23.42
N ASN A 110 -13.55 6.01 22.71
CA ASN A 110 -12.87 5.59 21.49
C ASN A 110 -11.41 5.16 21.70
N LEU A 111 -10.79 5.50 22.83
CA LEU A 111 -9.48 4.93 23.16
C LEU A 111 -9.65 3.56 23.80
N ASN A 112 -8.99 2.57 23.21
CA ASN A 112 -8.99 1.22 23.73
C ASN A 112 -8.35 1.20 25.14
N SER A 113 -8.99 0.52 26.09
CA SER A 113 -8.46 0.32 27.45
C SER A 113 -7.07 -0.31 27.44
N ASP A 114 -6.79 -1.20 26.48
CA ASP A 114 -5.50 -1.87 26.35
C ASP A 114 -4.37 -0.88 26.06
N LEU A 115 -4.65 0.18 25.25
CA LEU A 115 -3.68 1.23 25.00
C LEU A 115 -3.43 2.09 26.25
N LEU A 116 -4.49 2.44 26.98
CA LEU A 116 -4.36 3.18 28.24
C LEU A 116 -3.50 2.43 29.25
N ASP A 117 -3.75 1.14 29.40
CA ASP A 117 -2.98 0.27 30.30
C ASP A 117 -1.53 0.11 29.80
N ALA A 118 -1.32 -0.06 28.50
CA ALA A 118 0.01 -0.15 27.92
C ALA A 118 0.81 1.14 28.14
N VAL A 119 0.21 2.32 27.94
CA VAL A 119 0.88 3.61 28.16
C VAL A 119 1.15 3.85 29.64
N SER A 120 0.18 3.58 30.51
CA SER A 120 0.34 3.77 31.96
C SER A 120 1.43 2.88 32.57
N ASN A 121 1.62 1.69 32.03
CA ASN A 121 2.63 0.73 32.47
C ASN A 121 3.98 0.86 31.70
N SER A 122 4.03 1.68 30.65
CA SER A 122 5.26 1.87 29.88
C SER A 122 6.20 2.80 30.61
N SER A 123 7.47 2.41 30.68
CA SER A 123 8.54 3.30 31.11
C SER A 123 9.04 4.10 29.90
N SER A 124 8.81 5.41 29.84
CA SER A 124 9.39 6.40 28.91
C SER A 124 9.33 6.11 27.37
N ASN A 125 9.20 4.88 26.94
CA ASN A 125 9.23 4.52 25.52
C ASN A 125 7.87 4.70 24.79
N GLY A 126 6.80 5.01 25.55
CA GLY A 126 5.46 5.12 25.01
C GLY A 126 4.86 3.77 24.59
N ALA A 127 3.63 3.82 24.14
CA ALA A 127 2.93 2.70 23.52
C ALA A 127 2.17 3.21 22.29
N GLU A 128 2.01 2.36 21.29
CA GLU A 128 1.28 2.68 20.07
C GLU A 128 0.23 1.63 19.77
N MET A 129 -0.85 2.07 19.13
CA MET A 129 -1.89 1.19 18.67
C MET A 129 -2.55 1.73 17.39
N LYS A 130 -2.80 0.83 16.44
CA LYS A 130 -3.55 1.13 15.23
C LYS A 130 -4.98 0.61 15.39
N TYR A 131 -5.95 1.48 15.18
CA TYR A 131 -7.36 1.09 15.19
C TYR A 131 -8.19 1.95 14.24
N LYS A 132 -9.46 1.60 14.07
CA LYS A 132 -10.40 2.38 13.27
C LYS A 132 -11.32 3.16 14.20
N LEU A 133 -11.52 4.42 13.87
CA LEU A 133 -12.56 5.25 14.51
C LEU A 133 -13.96 4.74 14.16
N GLN A 134 -14.99 5.26 14.83
CA GLN A 134 -16.38 4.87 14.58
C GLN A 134 -16.85 5.16 13.15
N ASP A 135 -16.32 6.19 12.51
CA ASP A 135 -16.54 6.54 11.11
C ASP A 135 -15.79 5.64 10.12
N GLY A 136 -14.95 4.72 10.63
CA GLY A 136 -14.14 3.81 9.83
C GLY A 136 -12.77 4.34 9.46
N THR A 137 -12.42 5.58 9.81
CA THR A 137 -11.11 6.18 9.55
C THR A 137 -10.02 5.43 10.31
N PRO A 138 -8.98 4.91 9.62
CA PRO A 138 -7.86 4.27 10.28
C PRO A 138 -6.97 5.32 10.93
N VAL A 139 -6.65 5.12 12.21
CA VAL A 139 -5.78 6.01 12.98
C VAL A 139 -4.66 5.24 13.65
N LEU A 140 -3.50 5.88 13.72
CA LEU A 140 -2.40 5.48 14.58
C LEU A 140 -2.42 6.37 15.81
N VAL A 141 -2.59 5.78 16.98
CA VAL A 141 -2.50 6.52 18.24
C VAL A 141 -1.24 6.09 18.97
N ILE A 142 -0.48 7.09 19.38
CA ILE A 142 0.76 6.93 20.13
C ILE A 142 0.56 7.63 21.47
N GLY A 143 0.90 6.94 22.57
CA GLY A 143 0.79 7.47 23.91
C GLY A 143 2.13 7.46 24.63
N PHE A 144 2.36 8.49 25.44
CA PHE A 144 3.51 8.63 26.32
C PHE A 144 3.06 8.93 27.74
N PRO A 145 3.63 8.28 28.76
CA PRO A 145 3.42 8.69 30.13
C PRO A 145 4.12 10.03 30.39
N VAL A 146 3.42 10.91 31.06
CA VAL A 146 3.92 12.18 31.52
C VAL A 146 4.12 12.10 33.04
N THR A 147 5.35 12.25 33.50
CA THR A 147 5.72 11.99 34.90
C THR A 147 4.99 12.93 35.86
N THR A 148 4.63 14.11 35.39
CA THR A 148 3.96 15.13 36.19
C THR A 148 2.45 14.90 36.24
N ARG A 149 1.85 14.93 37.43
CA ARG A 149 0.41 14.81 37.69
C ARG A 149 -0.25 13.52 37.19
N ASN A 150 0.49 12.40 37.08
CA ASN A 150 -0.04 11.16 36.54
C ASN A 150 -0.79 11.38 35.21
N ALA A 151 -0.19 12.20 34.35
CA ALA A 151 -0.78 12.56 33.07
C ALA A 151 -0.31 11.60 31.97
N LEU A 152 -1.16 11.43 30.96
CA LEU A 152 -0.85 10.64 29.75
C LEU A 152 -1.06 11.54 28.54
N TYR A 153 -0.04 11.64 27.70
CA TYR A 153 -0.11 12.32 26.40
C TYR A 153 -0.40 11.33 25.29
N PHE A 154 -1.31 11.67 24.42
CA PHE A 154 -1.64 10.88 23.23
C PHE A 154 -1.61 11.75 21.99
N GLU A 155 -1.24 11.18 20.88
CA GLU A 155 -1.30 11.80 19.56
C GLU A 155 -1.96 10.84 18.59
N ALA A 156 -3.09 11.24 18.02
CA ALA A 156 -3.83 10.47 17.04
C ALA A 156 -3.50 11.00 15.64
N THR A 157 -2.91 10.15 14.82
CA THR A 157 -2.50 10.47 13.44
C THR A 157 -3.40 9.69 12.47
N PRO A 158 -4.17 10.37 11.61
CA PRO A 158 -4.96 9.68 10.58
C PRO A 158 -4.06 8.99 9.56
N LEU A 159 -4.54 7.86 9.03
CA LEU A 159 -3.84 7.03 8.05
C LEU A 159 -4.58 6.97 6.70
N ASP A 160 -5.63 7.76 6.54
CA ASP A 160 -6.46 7.85 5.33
C ASP A 160 -5.65 8.24 4.09
N ASP A 161 -4.73 9.20 4.20
CA ASP A 161 -3.80 9.57 3.11
C ASP A 161 -2.98 8.39 2.60
N ILE A 162 -2.61 7.48 3.50
CA ILE A 162 -1.88 6.25 3.12
C ILE A 162 -2.82 5.31 2.37
N GLU A 163 -4.07 5.14 2.83
CA GLU A 163 -5.06 4.32 2.14
C GLU A 163 -5.36 4.85 0.74
N ASP A 164 -5.51 6.16 0.59
CA ASP A 164 -5.73 6.83 -0.71
C ASP A 164 -4.54 6.65 -1.65
N THR A 165 -3.33 6.84 -1.14
CA THR A 165 -2.10 6.61 -1.90
C THR A 165 -1.98 5.16 -2.37
N LEU A 166 -2.26 4.20 -1.48
CA LEU A 166 -2.23 2.77 -1.80
C LEU A 166 -3.33 2.37 -2.79
N SER A 167 -4.51 2.96 -2.68
CA SER A 167 -5.61 2.77 -3.63
C SER A 167 -5.22 3.26 -5.02
N SER A 168 -4.68 4.47 -5.11
CA SER A 168 -4.17 5.04 -6.36
C SER A 168 -3.07 4.19 -6.97
N LEU A 169 -2.09 3.76 -6.18
CA LEU A 169 -1.03 2.84 -6.61
C LEU A 169 -1.60 1.53 -7.15
N SER A 170 -2.55 0.93 -6.43
CA SER A 170 -3.23 -0.30 -6.84
C SER A 170 -3.91 -0.15 -8.20
N ASN A 171 -4.57 0.98 -8.45
CA ASN A 171 -5.23 1.26 -9.73
C ASN A 171 -4.21 1.42 -10.87
N VAL A 172 -3.11 2.13 -10.64
CA VAL A 172 -2.01 2.26 -11.61
C VAL A 172 -1.40 0.90 -11.93
N LEU A 173 -1.11 0.09 -10.91
CA LEU A 173 -0.55 -1.26 -11.09
C LEU A 173 -1.49 -2.17 -11.90
N ARG A 174 -2.81 -2.09 -11.67
CA ARG A 174 -3.81 -2.85 -12.46
C ARG A 174 -3.83 -2.41 -13.92
N LEU A 175 -3.81 -1.09 -14.18
CA LEU A 175 -3.79 -0.56 -15.55
C LEU A 175 -2.50 -0.97 -16.29
N VAL A 176 -1.34 -0.84 -15.66
CA VAL A 176 -0.05 -1.22 -16.22
C VAL A 176 -0.01 -2.72 -16.49
N SER A 177 -0.45 -3.55 -15.54
CA SER A 177 -0.51 -5.01 -15.70
C SER A 177 -1.42 -5.42 -16.86
N GLY A 178 -2.59 -4.78 -16.98
CA GLY A 178 -3.49 -4.97 -18.12
C GLY A 178 -2.85 -4.59 -19.46
N GLY A 179 -2.18 -3.47 -19.51
CA GLY A 179 -1.44 -3.01 -20.68
C GLY A 179 -0.33 -3.97 -21.12
N ILE A 180 0.48 -4.44 -20.17
CA ILE A 180 1.54 -5.43 -20.43
C ILE A 180 0.94 -6.76 -20.91
N CYS A 181 -0.17 -7.20 -20.35
CA CYS A 181 -0.86 -8.41 -20.79
C CYS A 181 -1.33 -8.29 -22.25
N LEU A 182 -1.98 -7.19 -22.61
CA LEU A 182 -2.41 -6.91 -23.98
C LEU A 182 -1.21 -6.84 -24.94
N PHE A 183 -0.14 -6.19 -24.55
CA PHE A 183 1.09 -6.11 -25.33
C PHE A 183 1.74 -7.48 -25.51
N GLY A 184 1.77 -8.32 -24.46
CA GLY A 184 2.24 -9.69 -24.53
C GLY A 184 1.44 -10.56 -25.51
N ILE A 185 0.11 -10.43 -25.50
CA ILE A 185 -0.78 -11.11 -26.47
C ILE A 185 -0.50 -10.62 -27.88
N ALA A 186 -0.33 -9.31 -28.10
CA ALA A 186 -0.04 -8.74 -29.40
C ALA A 186 1.31 -9.22 -29.95
N LEU A 187 2.37 -9.19 -29.12
CA LEU A 187 3.69 -9.68 -29.47
C LEU A 187 3.68 -11.20 -29.74
N GLY A 188 3.01 -11.98 -28.90
CA GLY A 188 2.87 -13.41 -29.12
C GLY A 188 2.16 -13.75 -30.42
N SER A 189 1.12 -12.99 -30.76
CA SER A 189 0.41 -13.10 -32.03
C SER A 189 1.27 -12.73 -33.23
N TRP A 190 2.02 -11.63 -33.14
CA TRP A 190 2.94 -11.17 -34.17
C TRP A 190 4.10 -12.15 -34.39
N ALA A 191 4.76 -12.59 -33.34
CA ALA A 191 5.84 -13.56 -33.39
C ALA A 191 5.37 -14.91 -33.98
N SER A 192 4.19 -15.37 -33.56
CA SER A 192 3.58 -16.59 -34.11
C SER A 192 3.36 -16.50 -35.62
N ARG A 193 2.96 -15.33 -36.13
CA ARG A 193 2.78 -15.12 -37.57
C ARG A 193 4.10 -15.08 -38.33
N ARG A 194 5.11 -14.41 -37.78
CA ARG A 194 6.36 -14.16 -38.48
C ARG A 194 7.32 -15.35 -38.45
N VAL A 195 7.32 -16.13 -37.39
CA VAL A 195 8.26 -17.27 -37.20
C VAL A 195 7.67 -18.58 -37.69
N LEU A 196 6.40 -18.86 -37.45
CA LEU A 196 5.80 -20.15 -37.80
C LEU A 196 5.44 -20.30 -39.28
N LEU A 197 5.15 -19.20 -39.98
CA LEU A 197 4.80 -19.23 -41.41
C LEU A 197 5.95 -19.75 -42.29
N PRO A 198 7.20 -19.26 -42.18
CA PRO A 198 8.29 -19.72 -43.02
C PRO A 198 8.71 -21.17 -42.69
N VAL A 199 8.71 -21.56 -41.41
CA VAL A 199 9.09 -22.95 -41.00
C VAL A 199 8.10 -23.98 -41.54
N GLU A 200 6.84 -23.63 -41.66
CA GLU A 200 5.78 -24.47 -42.17
C GLU A 200 5.91 -24.70 -43.71
N LYS A 201 6.32 -23.63 -44.45
CA LYS A 201 6.62 -23.77 -45.89
C LYS A 201 7.76 -24.72 -46.13
N VAL A 202 8.84 -24.64 -45.36
CA VAL A 202 10.00 -25.54 -45.47
C VAL A 202 9.59 -26.99 -45.16
N GLY A 203 8.77 -27.21 -44.13
CA GLY A 203 8.29 -28.54 -43.77
C GLY A 203 7.35 -29.17 -44.83
N GLN A 204 6.57 -28.38 -45.54
CA GLN A 204 5.72 -28.87 -46.63
C GLN A 204 6.52 -29.21 -47.87
N THR A 205 7.50 -28.39 -48.22
CA THR A 205 8.41 -28.66 -49.34
C THR A 205 9.26 -29.92 -49.08
N ALA A 206 9.77 -30.10 -47.86
CA ALA A 206 10.51 -31.31 -47.49
C ALA A 206 9.65 -32.57 -47.56
N ARG A 207 8.36 -32.48 -47.20
CA ARG A 207 7.41 -33.60 -47.34
C ARG A 207 7.04 -33.91 -48.80
N ALA A 208 6.88 -32.88 -49.65
CA ALA A 208 6.61 -33.05 -51.08
C ALA A 208 7.80 -33.77 -51.77
N ILE A 209 9.03 -33.39 -51.42
CA ILE A 209 10.24 -34.05 -51.92
C ILE A 209 10.33 -35.50 -51.43
N ALA A 210 9.98 -35.77 -50.17
CA ALA A 210 9.99 -37.11 -49.59
C ALA A 210 8.94 -38.06 -50.22
N VAL A 211 7.87 -37.54 -50.81
CA VAL A 211 6.85 -38.30 -51.56
C VAL A 211 7.19 -38.43 -53.06
N GLY A 212 8.33 -37.87 -53.48
CA GLY A 212 8.83 -38.04 -54.88
C GLY A 212 8.43 -36.91 -55.82
N ASP A 213 7.87 -35.84 -55.36
CA ASP A 213 7.61 -34.65 -56.16
C ASP A 213 8.84 -33.76 -56.24
N LEU A 214 9.71 -34.07 -57.25
CA LEU A 214 10.97 -33.37 -57.49
C LEU A 214 10.78 -31.97 -58.13
N ALA A 215 9.57 -31.63 -58.49
CA ALA A 215 9.22 -30.28 -59.03
C ALA A 215 8.90 -29.24 -57.96
N ALA A 216 8.75 -29.64 -56.70
CA ALA A 216 8.50 -28.72 -55.62
C ALA A 216 9.77 -27.90 -55.29
N ARG A 217 9.90 -26.71 -55.84
CA ARG A 217 10.98 -25.74 -55.54
C ARG A 217 10.54 -24.78 -54.44
N LEU A 218 11.46 -24.46 -53.52
CA LEU A 218 11.31 -23.37 -52.57
C LEU A 218 11.30 -22.04 -53.33
N ASP A 219 10.16 -21.38 -53.34
CA ASP A 219 10.02 -20.02 -53.79
C ASP A 219 10.52 -19.11 -52.66
N VAL A 220 11.77 -18.67 -52.77
CA VAL A 220 12.44 -17.72 -51.87
C VAL A 220 12.23 -16.34 -52.46
N GLY A 221 11.08 -15.75 -52.11
CA GLY A 221 10.77 -14.33 -52.35
C GLY A 221 10.88 -13.50 -51.09
#